data_cfb932551a01b0114652f95526e255fb
#
_entry.id   cfb932551a01b0114652f95526e255fb
#
_cell.length_a   1.000
_cell.length_b   1.000
_cell.length_c   1.000
_cell.angle_alpha   90.00
_cell.angle_beta   90.00
_cell.angle_gamma   90.00
#
_symmetry.space_group_name_H-M   'P 1'
#
loop_
_entity.id
_entity.type
_entity.pdbx_description
1 polymer ?
#
loop_
_entity_poly.entity_id
_entity_poly.type
_entity_poly.pdbx_seq_one_letter_code
_entity_poly.pdbx_strand_id
1 'polypeptide(L)'
;MREPSMLLPSPTRGAEELCRAALAIAGPAGFTSGCVSRVVDGRPRAELWASDERARYLDDLQVVLGEGPGVTATAEGGPVMVSDLREHWRQGWMEFDAAASELGVRAICAFPLQIGAVRLGVLTMHGIAPASLGAAELRQVFAVCNDLSVALLARDAGSSDWTHVLDAALDRPLAITAQAAGMVMVQLKSTITEAMVRLCAYSFSEDRSLEEVSRSVVERTFRFEPDQFYPDPSPDTAQPGTGK
;
A
#
# COMPACT_ATOMS: atom_id res chain seq x y z
N MET A 1 -19.68 29.40 -10.95
CA MET A 1 -19.31 29.44 -9.52
C MET A 1 -18.35 28.27 -9.35
N ARG A 2 -17.03 28.53 -9.29
CA ARG A 2 -16.01 27.48 -9.08
C ARG A 2 -16.04 27.10 -7.60
N GLU A 3 -16.28 25.85 -7.29
CA GLU A 3 -16.07 25.34 -5.95
C GLU A 3 -14.60 25.57 -5.52
N PRO A 4 -14.35 25.97 -4.27
CA PRO A 4 -13.00 26.12 -3.81
C PRO A 4 -12.33 24.75 -3.80
N SER A 5 -11.26 24.61 -4.58
CA SER A 5 -10.32 23.49 -4.50
C SER A 5 -9.90 23.38 -3.04
N MET A 6 -10.34 22.32 -2.38
CA MET A 6 -9.98 22.00 -1.02
C MET A 6 -8.50 21.62 -1.04
N LEU A 7 -7.63 22.61 -0.85
CA LEU A 7 -6.20 22.41 -0.65
C LEU A 7 -6.03 21.49 0.57
N LEU A 8 -5.78 20.22 0.29
CA LEU A 8 -5.37 19.28 1.33
C LEU A 8 -4.04 19.78 1.89
N PRO A 9 -3.87 19.81 3.21
CA PRO A 9 -2.62 20.22 3.81
C PRO A 9 -1.47 19.34 3.30
N SER A 10 -0.34 19.95 2.93
CA SER A 10 0.88 19.27 2.51
C SER A 10 1.29 18.16 3.47
N PRO A 11 1.97 17.11 3.00
CA PRO A 11 2.44 16.04 3.85
C PRO A 11 3.30 16.61 4.98
N THR A 12 3.21 16.01 6.15
CA THR A 12 4.10 16.36 7.26
C THR A 12 5.54 16.02 6.88
N ARG A 13 6.51 16.74 7.44
CA ARG A 13 7.96 16.58 7.15
C ARG A 13 8.39 15.11 7.11
N GLY A 14 7.89 14.28 8.01
CA GLY A 14 8.23 12.86 8.07
C GLY A 14 7.70 12.02 6.91
N ALA A 15 6.49 12.28 6.39
CA ALA A 15 5.98 11.57 5.21
C ALA A 15 6.78 11.90 3.95
N GLU A 16 7.24 13.14 3.78
CA GLU A 16 8.15 13.51 2.70
C GLU A 16 9.50 12.79 2.79
N GLU A 17 10.04 12.64 3.99
CA GLU A 17 11.29 11.92 4.22
C GLU A 17 11.16 10.45 3.83
N LEU A 18 10.03 9.79 4.15
CA LEU A 18 9.73 8.43 3.72
C LEU A 18 9.61 8.32 2.19
N CYS A 19 8.95 9.28 1.53
CA CYS A 19 8.86 9.30 0.08
C CYS A 19 10.24 9.43 -0.58
N ARG A 20 11.09 10.32 -0.05
CA ARG A 20 12.48 10.46 -0.50
C ARG A 20 13.32 9.21 -0.23
N ALA A 21 13.10 8.55 0.90
CA ALA A 21 13.76 7.28 1.22
C ALA A 21 13.39 6.19 0.22
N ALA A 22 12.12 6.07 -0.17
CA ALA A 22 11.71 5.12 -1.21
C ALA A 22 12.44 5.36 -2.53
N LEU A 23 12.53 6.62 -2.97
CA LEU A 23 13.29 6.98 -4.18
C LEU A 23 14.79 6.73 -4.03
N ALA A 24 15.39 7.01 -2.87
CA ALA A 24 16.79 6.74 -2.62
C ALA A 24 17.12 5.25 -2.68
N ILE A 25 16.22 4.39 -2.21
CA ILE A 25 16.32 2.92 -2.31
C ILE A 25 16.21 2.47 -3.77
N ALA A 26 15.26 3.01 -4.52
CA ALA A 26 14.97 2.62 -5.89
C ALA A 26 15.89 3.29 -6.92
N GLY A 27 16.59 4.36 -6.55
CA GLY A 27 17.46 5.15 -7.42
C GLY A 27 18.58 4.34 -8.10
N PRO A 28 19.33 3.50 -7.39
CA PRO A 28 20.35 2.64 -7.98
C PRO A 28 19.80 1.66 -9.03
N ALA A 29 18.53 1.28 -8.91
CA ALA A 29 17.82 0.43 -9.87
C ALA A 29 17.29 1.20 -11.09
N GLY A 30 17.39 2.56 -11.11
CA GLY A 30 16.97 3.40 -12.23
C GLY A 30 15.68 4.19 -12.04
N PHE A 31 15.04 4.14 -10.87
CA PHE A 31 13.84 4.92 -10.55
C PHE A 31 14.25 6.26 -9.92
N THR A 32 14.06 7.35 -10.65
CA THR A 32 14.59 8.68 -10.26
C THR A 32 13.51 9.69 -9.92
N SER A 33 12.25 9.37 -10.16
CA SER A 33 11.11 10.25 -10.02
C SER A 33 9.94 9.47 -9.38
N GLY A 34 9.09 10.11 -8.60
CA GLY A 34 7.96 9.42 -7.97
C GLY A 34 6.99 10.36 -7.29
N CYS A 35 5.81 9.84 -7.02
CA CYS A 35 4.75 10.53 -6.33
C CYS A 35 4.01 9.61 -5.34
N VAL A 36 3.33 10.22 -4.40
CA VAL A 36 2.38 9.55 -3.50
C VAL A 36 1.04 10.25 -3.64
N SER A 37 0.02 9.46 -3.93
CA SER A 37 -1.35 9.93 -4.05
C SER A 37 -2.24 9.27 -3.02
N ARG A 38 -3.21 10.04 -2.54
CA ARG A 38 -4.27 9.54 -1.67
C ARG A 38 -5.28 8.75 -2.47
N VAL A 39 -5.76 7.67 -1.87
CA VAL A 39 -6.87 6.88 -2.40
C VAL A 39 -8.16 7.25 -1.67
N VAL A 40 -9.20 7.56 -2.44
CA VAL A 40 -10.56 7.82 -1.95
C VAL A 40 -11.51 6.99 -2.82
N ASP A 41 -12.44 6.27 -2.19
CA ASP A 41 -13.38 5.38 -2.89
C ASP A 41 -12.69 4.37 -3.81
N GLY A 42 -11.53 3.87 -3.37
CA GLY A 42 -10.75 2.87 -4.10
C GLY A 42 -10.01 3.39 -5.33
N ARG A 43 -9.89 4.70 -5.52
CA ARG A 43 -9.20 5.34 -6.65
C ARG A 43 -8.21 6.42 -6.18
N PRO A 44 -7.05 6.57 -6.82
CA PRO A 44 -6.19 7.74 -6.61
C PRO A 44 -6.97 9.03 -6.89
N ARG A 45 -6.85 10.04 -6.03
CA ARG A 45 -7.64 11.28 -6.12
C ARG A 45 -6.86 12.56 -5.91
N ALA A 46 -5.86 12.55 -5.07
CA ALA A 46 -5.17 13.75 -4.70
C ALA A 46 -3.67 13.46 -4.46
N GLU A 47 -2.82 14.23 -5.10
CA GLU A 47 -1.40 14.22 -4.84
C GLU A 47 -1.15 14.59 -3.37
N LEU A 48 -0.34 13.80 -2.69
CA LEU A 48 0.18 14.10 -1.37
C LEU A 48 1.63 14.58 -1.44
N TRP A 49 2.39 14.04 -2.39
CA TRP A 49 3.78 14.38 -2.61
C TRP A 49 4.20 13.98 -4.04
N ALA A 50 5.03 14.82 -4.65
CA ALA A 50 5.72 14.51 -5.89
C ALA A 50 7.17 14.98 -5.83
N SER A 51 8.09 14.20 -6.38
CA SER A 51 9.52 14.55 -6.42
C SER A 51 9.83 15.67 -7.40
N ASP A 52 9.07 15.76 -8.46
CA ASP A 52 9.23 16.70 -9.56
C ASP A 52 7.91 16.85 -10.35
N GLU A 53 7.91 17.80 -11.31
CA GLU A 53 6.73 18.09 -12.12
C GLU A 53 6.33 16.93 -13.06
N ARG A 54 7.28 16.10 -13.49
CA ARG A 54 6.97 14.92 -14.30
C ARG A 54 6.17 13.90 -13.48
N ALA A 55 6.60 13.64 -12.25
CA ALA A 55 5.89 12.74 -11.35
C ALA A 55 4.47 13.23 -11.09
N ARG A 56 4.32 14.54 -10.84
CA ARG A 56 3.01 15.19 -10.66
C ARG A 56 2.11 15.01 -11.87
N TYR A 57 2.62 15.33 -13.05
CA TYR A 57 1.86 15.24 -14.29
C TYR A 57 1.39 13.81 -14.57
N LEU A 58 2.27 12.82 -14.37
CA LEU A 58 1.92 11.39 -14.56
C LEU A 58 0.88 10.91 -13.55
N ASP A 59 0.91 11.44 -12.33
CA ASP A 59 -0.10 11.13 -11.31
C ASP A 59 -1.46 11.73 -11.67
N ASP A 60 -1.49 13.02 -12.02
CA ASP A 60 -2.70 13.70 -12.48
C ASP A 60 -3.32 12.99 -13.70
N LEU A 61 -2.48 12.53 -14.62
CA LEU A 61 -2.91 11.81 -15.80
C LEU A 61 -3.62 10.50 -15.44
N GLN A 62 -3.09 9.72 -14.50
CA GLN A 62 -3.74 8.49 -14.02
C GLN A 62 -5.11 8.78 -13.39
N VAL A 63 -5.23 9.90 -12.66
CA VAL A 63 -6.49 10.33 -12.07
C VAL A 63 -7.53 10.70 -13.14
N VAL A 64 -7.09 11.45 -14.15
CA VAL A 64 -7.96 11.93 -15.23
C VAL A 64 -8.42 10.80 -16.13
N LEU A 65 -7.50 9.93 -16.55
CA LEU A 65 -7.79 8.81 -17.45
C LEU A 65 -8.48 7.64 -16.72
N GLY A 66 -8.28 7.52 -15.43
CA GLY A 66 -8.76 6.36 -14.66
C GLY A 66 -8.02 5.07 -15.00
N GLU A 67 -6.84 5.18 -15.62
CA GLU A 67 -5.97 4.07 -16.01
C GLU A 67 -4.52 4.36 -15.61
N GLY A 68 -3.69 3.33 -15.57
CA GLY A 68 -2.26 3.44 -15.24
C GLY A 68 -1.86 2.56 -14.06
N PRO A 69 -0.54 2.49 -13.76
CA PRO A 69 0.01 1.57 -12.77
C PRO A 69 -0.52 1.82 -11.35
N GLY A 70 -0.69 3.07 -10.93
CA GLY A 70 -1.20 3.41 -9.61
C GLY A 70 -2.68 3.05 -9.45
N VAL A 71 -3.49 3.25 -10.51
CA VAL A 71 -4.90 2.84 -10.53
C VAL A 71 -5.00 1.33 -10.43
N THR A 72 -4.22 0.60 -11.21
CA THR A 72 -4.20 -0.87 -11.21
C THR A 72 -3.71 -1.42 -9.86
N ALA A 73 -2.59 -0.91 -9.32
CA ALA A 73 -2.07 -1.33 -8.01
C ALA A 73 -3.11 -1.14 -6.90
N THR A 74 -3.83 0.00 -6.94
CA THR A 74 -4.90 0.27 -6.00
C THR A 74 -6.09 -0.68 -6.17
N ALA A 75 -6.48 -0.98 -7.39
CA ALA A 75 -7.62 -1.86 -7.67
C ALA A 75 -7.31 -3.33 -7.30
N GLU A 76 -6.12 -3.81 -7.65
CA GLU A 76 -5.69 -5.19 -7.40
C GLU A 76 -5.20 -5.41 -5.96
N GLY A 77 -4.81 -4.35 -5.25
CA GLY A 77 -4.26 -4.43 -3.88
C GLY A 77 -2.86 -5.04 -3.84
N GLY A 78 -2.14 -5.01 -4.95
CA GLY A 78 -0.79 -5.53 -5.10
C GLY A 78 0.11 -4.60 -5.90
N PRO A 79 1.45 -4.80 -5.84
CA PRO A 79 2.38 -3.96 -6.60
C PRO A 79 2.25 -4.22 -8.11
N VAL A 80 2.38 -3.16 -8.88
CA VAL A 80 2.49 -3.21 -10.33
C VAL A 80 3.89 -2.76 -10.72
N MET A 81 4.59 -3.58 -11.51
CA MET A 81 5.95 -3.29 -11.94
C MET A 81 6.08 -3.50 -13.44
N VAL A 82 6.52 -2.49 -14.15
CA VAL A 82 6.82 -2.48 -15.58
C VAL A 82 8.27 -2.08 -15.77
N SER A 83 9.11 -3.03 -16.13
CA SER A 83 10.55 -2.83 -16.30
C SER A 83 10.90 -2.04 -17.57
N ASP A 84 10.09 -2.14 -18.61
CA ASP A 84 10.18 -1.37 -19.83
C ASP A 84 8.80 -1.22 -20.49
N LEU A 85 8.30 0.01 -20.56
CA LEU A 85 7.01 0.31 -21.18
C LEU A 85 6.95 -0.05 -22.66
N ARG A 86 8.08 -0.03 -23.38
CA ARG A 86 8.11 -0.37 -24.82
C ARG A 86 7.92 -1.87 -25.08
N GLU A 87 8.22 -2.70 -24.10
CA GLU A 87 8.06 -4.15 -24.18
C GLU A 87 6.78 -4.64 -23.52
N HIS A 88 6.12 -3.73 -22.78
CA HIS A 88 4.99 -4.07 -21.96
C HIS A 88 3.69 -3.57 -22.56
N TRP A 89 2.98 -4.48 -23.26
CA TRP A 89 1.65 -4.21 -23.74
C TRP A 89 0.64 -4.68 -22.69
N ARG A 90 0.19 -3.77 -21.81
CA ARG A 90 -0.99 -4.04 -20.97
C ARG A 90 -2.23 -3.49 -21.65
N GLN A 91 -3.21 -4.37 -21.88
CA GLN A 91 -4.56 -3.92 -22.23
C GLN A 91 -5.11 -3.07 -21.08
N GLY A 92 -5.48 -1.82 -21.37
CA GLY A 92 -6.13 -0.94 -20.42
C GLY A 92 -5.35 0.31 -19.99
N TRP A 93 -4.15 0.56 -20.53
CA TRP A 93 -3.39 1.79 -20.28
C TRP A 93 -2.97 2.52 -21.56
N MET A 94 -3.80 2.46 -22.61
CA MET A 94 -3.39 2.92 -23.94
C MET A 94 -3.03 4.41 -23.99
N GLU A 95 -3.81 5.23 -23.33
CA GLU A 95 -3.59 6.69 -23.30
C GLU A 95 -2.46 7.05 -22.31
N PHE A 96 -2.42 6.39 -21.16
CA PHE A 96 -1.36 6.58 -20.19
C PHE A 96 0.01 6.18 -20.75
N ASP A 97 0.13 5.00 -21.39
CA ASP A 97 1.40 4.50 -21.96
C ASP A 97 1.92 5.43 -23.04
N ALA A 98 1.04 5.98 -23.89
CA ALA A 98 1.39 6.94 -24.92
C ALA A 98 2.00 8.21 -24.30
N ALA A 99 1.30 8.82 -23.34
CA ALA A 99 1.74 10.04 -22.68
C ALA A 99 3.01 9.84 -21.84
N ALA A 100 3.11 8.73 -21.10
CA ALA A 100 4.31 8.39 -20.34
C ALA A 100 5.53 8.21 -21.26
N SER A 101 5.34 7.59 -22.42
CA SER A 101 6.40 7.42 -23.44
C SER A 101 6.84 8.74 -24.05
N GLU A 102 5.92 9.68 -24.31
CA GLU A 102 6.24 11.03 -24.78
C GLU A 102 7.11 11.81 -23.78
N LEU A 103 6.89 11.60 -22.48
CA LEU A 103 7.69 12.15 -21.39
C LEU A 103 9.03 11.41 -21.18
N GLY A 104 9.32 10.41 -22.01
CA GLY A 104 10.55 9.63 -21.95
C GLY A 104 10.57 8.60 -20.82
N VAL A 105 9.45 8.28 -20.22
CA VAL A 105 9.37 7.25 -19.17
C VAL A 105 9.51 5.87 -19.81
N ARG A 106 10.34 5.02 -19.20
CA ARG A 106 10.62 3.66 -19.65
C ARG A 106 10.22 2.61 -18.63
N ALA A 107 10.40 2.89 -17.36
CA ALA A 107 10.06 1.97 -16.28
C ALA A 107 9.13 2.63 -15.27
N ILE A 108 8.19 1.86 -14.75
CA ILE A 108 7.25 2.33 -13.72
C ILE A 108 7.03 1.21 -12.71
N CYS A 109 6.97 1.58 -11.44
CA CYS A 109 6.45 0.70 -10.39
C CYS A 109 5.46 1.46 -9.51
N ALA A 110 4.41 0.79 -9.09
CA ALA A 110 3.38 1.32 -8.20
C ALA A 110 3.13 0.34 -7.06
N PHE A 111 3.06 0.89 -5.84
CA PHE A 111 2.87 0.13 -4.61
C PHE A 111 1.66 0.68 -3.86
N PRO A 112 0.62 -0.13 -3.60
CA PRO A 112 -0.51 0.33 -2.82
C PRO A 112 -0.07 0.56 -1.37
N LEU A 113 -0.48 1.70 -0.81
CA LEU A 113 -0.32 2.05 0.59
C LEU A 113 -1.62 1.66 1.31
N GLN A 114 -1.57 0.54 2.03
CA GLN A 114 -2.78 -0.06 2.61
C GLN A 114 -2.49 -0.75 3.94
N ILE A 115 -3.51 -0.80 4.78
CA ILE A 115 -3.50 -1.57 6.03
C ILE A 115 -4.67 -2.54 5.97
N GLY A 116 -4.36 -3.83 5.82
CA GLY A 116 -5.38 -4.84 5.55
C GLY A 116 -6.14 -4.54 4.25
N ALA A 117 -7.45 -4.42 4.33
CA ALA A 117 -8.32 -4.08 3.19
C ALA A 117 -8.47 -2.56 2.97
N VAL A 118 -7.98 -1.74 3.89
CA VAL A 118 -8.12 -0.28 3.82
C VAL A 118 -7.02 0.29 2.95
N ARG A 119 -7.40 0.82 1.79
CA ARG A 119 -6.49 1.48 0.83
C ARG A 119 -6.42 2.97 1.14
N LEU A 120 -5.24 3.43 1.49
CA LEU A 120 -4.99 4.80 1.97
C LEU A 120 -4.37 5.67 0.88
N GLY A 121 -3.50 5.07 0.06
CA GLY A 121 -2.76 5.78 -0.98
C GLY A 121 -2.06 4.82 -1.93
N VAL A 122 -1.25 5.39 -2.81
CA VAL A 122 -0.37 4.66 -3.72
C VAL A 122 0.94 5.43 -3.89
N LEU A 123 2.06 4.72 -3.81
CA LEU A 123 3.39 5.22 -4.20
C LEU A 123 3.66 4.77 -5.63
N THR A 124 3.93 5.72 -6.53
CA THR A 124 4.35 5.43 -7.90
C THR A 124 5.75 5.98 -8.14
N MET A 125 6.64 5.20 -8.76
CA MET A 125 8.00 5.61 -9.10
C MET A 125 8.29 5.35 -10.58
N HIS A 126 9.07 6.24 -11.20
CA HIS A 126 9.34 6.24 -12.64
C HIS A 126 10.84 6.29 -12.94
N GLY A 127 11.24 5.64 -14.04
CA GLY A 127 12.56 5.68 -14.61
C GLY A 127 12.54 6.04 -16.09
N ILE A 128 13.57 6.73 -16.59
CA ILE A 128 13.73 7.10 -18.01
C ILE A 128 14.52 6.06 -18.82
N ALA A 129 14.97 5.00 -18.18
CA ALA A 129 15.59 3.82 -18.77
C ALA A 129 14.86 2.57 -18.25
N PRO A 130 15.01 1.41 -18.92
CA PRO A 130 14.54 0.15 -18.36
C PRO A 130 15.11 -0.07 -16.97
N ALA A 131 14.24 -0.44 -16.04
CA ALA A 131 14.60 -0.58 -14.62
C ALA A 131 13.78 -1.67 -13.94
N SER A 132 14.38 -2.36 -12.98
CA SER A 132 13.67 -3.32 -12.14
C SER A 132 14.27 -3.33 -10.75
N LEU A 133 13.41 -3.43 -9.73
CA LEU A 133 13.83 -3.59 -8.35
C LEU A 133 14.23 -5.03 -8.08
N GLY A 134 15.40 -5.23 -7.51
CA GLY A 134 15.82 -6.53 -7.00
C GLY A 134 15.10 -6.89 -5.68
N ALA A 135 15.28 -8.11 -5.22
CA ALA A 135 14.62 -8.59 -4.01
C ALA A 135 14.98 -7.81 -2.73
N ALA A 136 16.18 -7.22 -2.68
CA ALA A 136 16.60 -6.41 -1.55
C ALA A 136 15.92 -5.04 -1.55
N GLU A 137 15.91 -4.35 -2.69
CA GLU A 137 15.25 -3.07 -2.86
C GLU A 137 13.73 -3.19 -2.67
N LEU A 138 13.13 -4.25 -3.21
CA LEU A 138 11.70 -4.54 -3.00
C LEU A 138 11.34 -4.65 -1.52
N ARG A 139 12.10 -5.40 -0.73
CA ARG A 139 11.85 -5.50 0.72
C ARG A 139 11.93 -4.15 1.41
N GLN A 140 12.91 -3.33 1.05
CA GLN A 140 13.08 -2.00 1.64
C GLN A 140 11.96 -1.03 1.21
N VAL A 141 11.56 -1.05 -0.06
CA VAL A 141 10.43 -0.25 -0.55
C VAL A 141 9.13 -0.67 0.13
N PHE A 142 8.87 -1.96 0.30
CA PHE A 142 7.70 -2.43 1.04
C PHE A 142 7.70 -1.98 2.50
N ALA A 143 8.87 -1.95 3.14
CA ALA A 143 9.00 -1.41 4.49
C ALA A 143 8.58 0.07 4.54
N VAL A 144 9.11 0.88 3.62
CA VAL A 144 8.72 2.31 3.52
C VAL A 144 7.23 2.47 3.18
N CYS A 145 6.68 1.63 2.31
CA CYS A 145 5.24 1.65 2.00
C CYS A 145 4.36 1.37 3.24
N ASN A 146 4.79 0.44 4.09
CA ASN A 146 4.12 0.17 5.35
C ASN A 146 4.15 1.40 6.28
N ASP A 147 5.31 2.04 6.43
CA ASP A 147 5.46 3.23 7.27
C ASP A 147 4.64 4.41 6.72
N LEU A 148 4.63 4.60 5.40
CA LEU A 148 3.75 5.57 4.74
C LEU A 148 2.27 5.27 4.99
N SER A 149 1.87 4.01 4.97
CA SER A 149 0.48 3.61 5.24
C SER A 149 0.07 3.95 6.67
N VAL A 150 0.92 3.66 7.65
CA VAL A 150 0.69 4.04 9.05
C VAL A 150 0.63 5.56 9.18
N ALA A 151 1.54 6.27 8.53
CA ALA A 151 1.57 7.72 8.52
C ALA A 151 0.28 8.33 7.94
N LEU A 152 -0.23 7.81 6.84
CA LEU A 152 -1.49 8.26 6.24
C LEU A 152 -2.70 7.98 7.14
N LEU A 153 -2.75 6.81 7.76
CA LEU A 153 -3.85 6.45 8.67
C LEU A 153 -3.89 7.36 9.90
N ALA A 154 -2.74 7.61 10.53
CA ALA A 154 -2.69 8.48 11.71
C ALA A 154 -3.13 9.91 11.37
N ARG A 155 -2.77 10.42 10.19
CA ARG A 155 -3.24 11.71 9.69
C ARG A 155 -4.76 11.76 9.58
N ASP A 156 -5.37 10.72 9.04
CA ASP A 156 -6.83 10.63 8.88
C ASP A 156 -7.56 10.56 10.22
N ALA A 157 -6.93 9.97 11.23
CA ALA A 157 -7.44 9.93 12.60
C ALA A 157 -7.36 11.28 13.34
N GLY A 158 -6.89 12.36 12.70
CA GLY A 158 -6.77 13.69 13.30
C GLY A 158 -5.65 13.81 14.33
N SER A 159 -4.74 12.84 14.38
CA SER A 159 -3.56 12.91 15.25
C SER A 159 -2.57 13.92 14.68
N SER A 160 -2.36 15.03 15.40
CA SER A 160 -1.38 16.06 15.03
C SER A 160 0.07 15.68 15.43
N ASP A 161 0.23 14.59 16.15
CA ASP A 161 1.51 14.19 16.72
C ASP A 161 2.15 13.02 15.93
N TRP A 162 2.59 13.35 14.72
CA TRP A 162 3.24 12.44 13.79
C TRP A 162 4.65 12.03 14.20
N THR A 163 5.32 12.89 14.96
CA THR A 163 6.71 12.69 15.36
C THR A 163 6.85 11.42 16.18
N HIS A 164 5.93 11.18 17.11
CA HIS A 164 5.93 9.96 17.92
C HIS A 164 5.55 8.70 17.14
N VAL A 165 4.67 8.81 16.14
CA VAL A 165 4.29 7.66 15.30
C VAL A 165 5.42 7.31 14.33
N LEU A 166 6.12 8.32 13.79
CA LEU A 166 7.27 8.12 12.91
C LEU A 166 8.52 7.64 13.66
N ASP A 167 8.82 8.23 14.81
CA ASP A 167 9.92 7.76 15.66
C ASP A 167 9.69 6.31 16.08
N ALA A 168 8.44 5.96 16.42
CA ALA A 168 8.07 4.57 16.70
C ALA A 168 8.13 3.65 15.47
N ALA A 169 7.89 4.16 14.24
CA ALA A 169 7.99 3.39 13.01
C ALA A 169 9.46 3.23 12.55
N LEU A 170 10.28 4.23 12.75
CA LEU A 170 11.72 4.19 12.41
C LEU A 170 12.54 3.37 13.41
N ASP A 171 12.14 3.32 14.69
CA ASP A 171 12.77 2.51 15.73
C ASP A 171 12.29 1.04 15.75
N ARG A 172 11.26 0.68 14.95
CA ARG A 172 10.74 -0.69 14.94
C ARG A 172 11.53 -1.58 14.01
N PRO A 173 11.91 -2.78 14.45
CA PRO A 173 12.34 -3.80 13.54
C PRO A 173 11.14 -4.27 12.70
N LEU A 174 10.93 -3.61 11.54
CA LEU A 174 9.95 -3.99 10.50
C LEU A 174 10.02 -5.48 10.12
N ALA A 175 11.14 -6.12 10.40
CA ALA A 175 11.34 -7.55 10.27
C ALA A 175 10.33 -8.38 11.09
N ILE A 176 9.92 -7.93 12.29
CA ILE A 176 9.12 -8.78 13.18
C ILE A 176 7.67 -8.90 12.72
N THR A 177 7.06 -7.81 12.23
CA THR A 177 5.68 -7.85 11.70
C THR A 177 5.60 -8.60 10.38
N ALA A 178 6.57 -8.40 9.48
CA ALA A 178 6.67 -9.16 8.24
C ALA A 178 6.93 -10.65 8.50
N GLN A 179 7.79 -10.97 9.47
CA GLN A 179 8.04 -12.35 9.89
C GLN A 179 6.79 -12.99 10.51
N ALA A 180 6.09 -12.26 11.39
CA ALA A 180 4.83 -12.71 11.98
C ALA A 180 3.78 -12.97 10.90
N ALA A 181 3.61 -12.05 9.95
CA ALA A 181 2.67 -12.21 8.84
C ALA A 181 2.99 -13.46 8.00
N GLY A 182 4.26 -13.72 7.69
CA GLY A 182 4.69 -14.96 7.03
C GLY A 182 4.36 -16.21 7.85
N MET A 183 4.54 -16.19 9.16
CA MET A 183 4.18 -17.30 10.03
C MET A 183 2.67 -17.53 10.11
N VAL A 184 1.89 -16.46 10.25
CA VAL A 184 0.41 -16.52 10.27
C VAL A 184 -0.14 -17.01 8.93
N MET A 185 0.42 -16.57 7.81
CA MET A 185 0.09 -17.08 6.48
C MET A 185 0.20 -18.61 6.41
N VAL A 186 1.27 -19.17 6.95
CA VAL A 186 1.48 -20.63 7.00
C VAL A 186 0.52 -21.30 7.99
N GLN A 187 0.28 -20.70 9.15
CA GLN A 187 -0.62 -21.23 10.18
C GLN A 187 -2.06 -21.32 9.67
N LEU A 188 -2.54 -20.30 8.97
CA LEU A 188 -3.91 -20.19 8.47
C LEU A 188 -4.09 -20.72 7.06
N LYS A 189 -3.01 -21.13 6.37
CA LYS A 189 -3.01 -21.46 4.92
C LYS A 189 -3.66 -20.36 4.08
N SER A 190 -3.42 -19.11 4.43
CA SER A 190 -4.02 -17.91 3.87
C SER A 190 -3.00 -17.12 3.04
N THR A 191 -3.44 -16.03 2.41
CA THR A 191 -2.54 -15.08 1.75
C THR A 191 -1.82 -14.20 2.78
N ILE A 192 -0.71 -13.57 2.38
CA ILE A 192 0.02 -12.62 3.25
C ILE A 192 -0.88 -11.44 3.65
N THR A 193 -1.77 -11.01 2.77
CA THR A 193 -2.74 -9.94 3.02
C THR A 193 -3.74 -10.35 4.10
N GLU A 194 -4.30 -11.55 4.03
CA GLU A 194 -5.20 -12.08 5.05
C GLU A 194 -4.50 -12.27 6.38
N ALA A 195 -3.26 -12.74 6.38
CA ALA A 195 -2.43 -12.86 7.58
C ALA A 195 -2.23 -11.50 8.27
N MET A 196 -1.95 -10.45 7.50
CA MET A 196 -1.82 -9.08 8.03
C MET A 196 -3.15 -8.57 8.60
N VAL A 197 -4.27 -8.79 7.90
CA VAL A 197 -5.60 -8.43 8.39
C VAL A 197 -5.89 -9.11 9.74
N ARG A 198 -5.57 -10.38 9.88
CA ARG A 198 -5.75 -11.14 11.12
C ARG A 198 -4.88 -10.60 12.26
N LEU A 199 -3.61 -10.29 11.99
CA LEU A 199 -2.72 -9.66 12.96
C LEU A 199 -3.26 -8.32 13.45
N CYS A 200 -3.71 -7.45 12.52
CA CYS A 200 -4.28 -6.16 12.86
C CYS A 200 -5.59 -6.31 13.64
N ALA A 201 -6.52 -7.15 13.19
CA ALA A 201 -7.79 -7.38 13.87
C ALA A 201 -7.59 -7.87 15.30
N TYR A 202 -6.67 -8.81 15.50
CA TYR A 202 -6.35 -9.33 16.83
C TYR A 202 -5.72 -8.26 17.73
N SER A 203 -4.82 -7.44 17.20
CA SER A 203 -4.22 -6.34 17.94
C SER A 203 -5.29 -5.36 18.45
N PHE A 204 -6.28 -5.04 17.62
CA PHE A 204 -7.42 -4.20 18.02
C PHE A 204 -8.34 -4.87 19.06
N SER A 205 -8.65 -6.15 18.89
CA SER A 205 -9.55 -6.86 19.81
C SER A 205 -8.99 -7.03 21.22
N GLU A 206 -7.66 -7.12 21.33
CA GLU A 206 -6.95 -7.35 22.60
C GLU A 206 -6.37 -6.07 23.20
N ASP A 207 -6.61 -4.91 22.57
CA ASP A 207 -6.02 -3.61 22.97
C ASP A 207 -4.47 -3.69 23.12
N ARG A 208 -3.82 -4.42 22.20
CA ARG A 208 -2.38 -4.63 22.16
C ARG A 208 -1.79 -4.01 20.92
N SER A 209 -0.54 -3.55 20.99
CA SER A 209 0.14 -3.06 19.80
C SER A 209 0.38 -4.18 18.78
N LEU A 210 0.38 -3.84 17.49
CA LEU A 210 0.68 -4.79 16.42
C LEU A 210 2.06 -5.44 16.59
N GLU A 211 3.02 -4.69 17.16
CA GLU A 211 4.36 -5.19 17.46
C GLU A 211 4.33 -6.27 18.55
N GLU A 212 3.62 -6.04 19.66
CA GLU A 212 3.51 -7.02 20.74
C GLU A 212 2.84 -8.30 20.26
N VAL A 213 1.78 -8.18 19.44
CA VAL A 213 1.13 -9.33 18.83
C VAL A 213 2.09 -10.05 17.87
N SER A 214 2.76 -9.30 17.00
CA SER A 214 3.75 -9.85 16.06
C SER A 214 4.89 -10.55 16.79
N ARG A 215 5.41 -9.95 17.85
CA ARG A 215 6.44 -10.53 18.70
C ARG A 215 5.97 -11.85 19.32
N SER A 216 4.77 -11.89 19.85
CA SER A 216 4.17 -13.10 20.42
C SER A 216 4.08 -14.23 19.39
N VAL A 217 3.76 -13.92 18.15
CA VAL A 217 3.70 -14.90 17.04
C VAL A 217 5.10 -15.40 16.69
N VAL A 218 6.10 -14.50 16.56
CA VAL A 218 7.48 -14.86 16.19
C VAL A 218 8.13 -15.68 17.29
N GLU A 219 7.93 -15.32 18.56
CA GLU A 219 8.41 -16.04 19.74
C GLU A 219 7.62 -17.33 20.02
N ARG A 220 6.57 -17.60 19.20
CA ARG A 220 5.68 -18.77 19.31
C ARG A 220 4.94 -18.87 20.65
N THR A 221 4.79 -17.76 21.34
CA THR A 221 3.98 -17.67 22.57
C THR A 221 2.49 -17.51 22.24
N PHE A 222 2.17 -17.12 20.99
CA PHE A 222 0.83 -17.05 20.44
C PHE A 222 0.78 -17.64 19.03
N ARG A 223 -0.33 -18.31 18.70
CA ARG A 223 -0.58 -18.90 17.39
C ARG A 223 -2.02 -18.66 16.96
N PHE A 224 -2.21 -18.29 15.70
CA PHE A 224 -3.54 -18.21 15.10
C PHE A 224 -4.03 -19.60 14.72
N GLU A 225 -5.30 -19.87 15.03
CA GLU A 225 -6.00 -21.08 14.60
C GLU A 225 -7.05 -20.75 13.52
N PRO A 226 -7.30 -21.66 12.54
CA PRO A 226 -8.17 -21.36 11.39
C PRO A 226 -9.61 -20.98 11.76
N ASP A 227 -10.14 -21.47 12.88
CA ASP A 227 -11.57 -21.37 13.21
C ASP A 227 -11.94 -20.27 14.21
N GLN A 228 -10.98 -19.48 14.70
CA GLN A 228 -11.25 -18.54 15.82
C GLN A 228 -12.04 -17.28 15.45
N PHE A 229 -12.30 -16.99 14.16
CA PHE A 229 -12.87 -15.69 13.77
C PHE A 229 -13.94 -15.71 12.66
N TYR A 230 -14.48 -16.86 12.30
CA TYR A 230 -15.60 -16.90 11.36
C TYR A 230 -16.80 -17.57 12.05
N PRO A 231 -17.82 -16.83 12.48
CA PRO A 231 -19.11 -17.45 12.77
C PRO A 231 -19.63 -18.02 11.45
N ASP A 232 -19.83 -19.34 11.40
CA ASP A 232 -20.42 -20.05 10.27
C ASP A 232 -21.75 -19.38 9.89
N PRO A 233 -21.91 -18.83 8.69
CA PRO A 233 -23.18 -18.33 8.23
C PRO A 233 -24.05 -19.47 7.70
N SER A 234 -24.17 -20.57 8.44
CA SER A 234 -25.09 -21.63 8.05
C SER A 234 -26.51 -21.14 8.28
N PRO A 235 -27.32 -20.95 7.24
CA PRO A 235 -28.72 -20.64 7.45
C PRO A 235 -29.41 -21.89 7.98
N ASP A 236 -30.06 -21.68 9.11
CA ASP A 236 -31.03 -22.57 9.69
C ASP A 236 -32.05 -23.03 8.62
N THR A 237 -31.82 -24.22 8.05
CA THR A 237 -32.80 -24.87 7.17
C THR A 237 -33.94 -25.41 8.02
N ALA A 238 -34.87 -24.52 8.30
CA ALA A 238 -36.18 -24.92 8.79
C ALA A 238 -36.78 -25.92 7.79
N GLN A 239 -36.84 -27.17 8.18
CA GLN A 239 -37.62 -28.19 7.48
C GLN A 239 -39.09 -27.83 7.53
N PRO A 240 -39.84 -27.82 6.44
CA PRO A 240 -41.27 -27.79 6.48
C PRO A 240 -41.77 -29.15 6.95
N GLY A 241 -42.37 -29.16 8.14
CA GLY A 241 -43.07 -30.30 8.67
C GLY A 241 -44.16 -30.75 7.71
N THR A 242 -44.07 -32.00 7.26
CA THR A 242 -45.18 -32.74 6.70
C THR A 242 -46.17 -33.08 7.80
N GLY A 243 -47.29 -32.38 7.79
CA GLY A 243 -48.47 -32.73 8.54
C GLY A 243 -49.63 -33.05 7.60
N LYS A 244 -50.12 -34.25 7.71
CA LYS A 244 -51.30 -34.81 7.10
C LYS A 244 -52.43 -33.85 6.77
#